data_6e11734f7aae626f525f01daf85842d4
#
_entry.id   6e11734f7aae626f525f01daf85842d4
#
_cell.length_a   1.000
_cell.length_b   1.000
_cell.length_c   1.000
_cell.angle_alpha   90.00
_cell.angle_beta   90.00
_cell.angle_gamma   90.00
#
_symmetry.space_group_name_H-M   'P 1'
#
loop_
_entity.id
_entity.type
_entity.pdbx_description
1 polymer ?
#
loop_
_entity_poly.entity_id
_entity_poly.type
_entity_poly.pdbx_seq_one_letter_code
_entity_poly.pdbx_strand_id
1 'polypeptide(L)'
;MAKEFRWKGLTVEELKKLSLEQFIKLAPARIRRSLRRGLTEEQKKLLEKIRKYPDKFHKTHLRSMIILPEMIGAKIGVYIGGAKKEDKSGKWQSITITPEMVGRRLGEFAIPIKRVQHSTPGIGASKGSKHIATK
;
A
#
# COMPACT_ATOMS: atom_id res chain seq x y z
N MET A 1 -14.58 -5.77 26.11
CA MET A 1 -14.62 -6.65 24.91
C MET A 1 -14.18 -5.85 23.69
N ALA A 2 -13.19 -6.30 22.94
CA ALA A 2 -12.77 -5.66 21.70
C ALA A 2 -13.90 -5.78 20.66
N LYS A 3 -14.31 -4.67 20.05
CA LYS A 3 -15.32 -4.69 18.98
C LYS A 3 -14.73 -5.39 17.76
N GLU A 4 -15.43 -6.40 17.27
CA GLU A 4 -15.09 -7.08 16.02
C GLU A 4 -15.12 -6.09 14.86
N PHE A 5 -14.07 -6.12 14.02
CA PHE A 5 -14.00 -5.24 12.85
C PHE A 5 -15.08 -5.65 11.83
N ARG A 6 -15.87 -4.67 11.40
CA ARG A 6 -16.87 -4.83 10.35
C ARG A 6 -16.65 -3.83 9.23
N TRP A 7 -16.49 -4.34 8.02
CA TRP A 7 -16.39 -3.50 6.83
C TRP A 7 -17.78 -3.24 6.25
N LYS A 8 -18.26 -1.99 6.39
CA LYS A 8 -19.62 -1.62 5.96
C LYS A 8 -20.74 -2.54 6.48
N GLY A 9 -20.58 -2.99 7.71
CA GLY A 9 -21.54 -3.88 8.37
C GLY A 9 -21.27 -5.37 8.18
N LEU A 10 -20.39 -5.76 7.26
CA LEU A 10 -20.04 -7.15 6.97
C LEU A 10 -18.86 -7.63 7.83
N THR A 11 -18.94 -8.87 8.25
CA THR A 11 -17.83 -9.56 8.93
C THR A 11 -16.72 -9.91 7.93
N VAL A 12 -15.53 -10.24 8.42
CA VAL A 12 -14.39 -10.62 7.56
C VAL A 12 -14.70 -11.86 6.72
N GLU A 13 -15.46 -12.80 7.28
CA GLU A 13 -15.85 -14.03 6.57
C GLU A 13 -16.83 -13.76 5.43
N GLU A 14 -17.85 -12.95 5.71
CA GLU A 14 -18.82 -12.51 4.70
C GLU A 14 -18.12 -11.71 3.59
N LEU A 15 -17.17 -10.85 3.99
CA LEU A 15 -16.39 -10.04 3.05
C LEU A 15 -15.58 -10.90 2.06
N LYS A 16 -14.98 -12.01 2.54
CA LYS A 16 -14.24 -12.94 1.68
C LYS A 16 -15.13 -13.73 0.72
N LYS A 17 -16.40 -13.95 1.08
CA LYS A 17 -17.37 -14.68 0.24
C LYS A 17 -18.02 -13.81 -0.83
N LEU A 18 -17.84 -12.48 -0.77
CA LEU A 18 -18.42 -11.56 -1.74
C LEU A 18 -17.87 -11.76 -3.15
N SER A 19 -18.76 -11.77 -4.13
CA SER A 19 -18.36 -11.66 -5.53
C SER A 19 -17.79 -10.25 -5.83
N LEU A 20 -16.96 -10.15 -6.88
CA LEU A 20 -16.40 -8.87 -7.29
C LEU A 20 -17.49 -7.82 -7.59
N GLU A 21 -18.59 -8.24 -8.20
CA GLU A 21 -19.71 -7.33 -8.52
C GLU A 21 -20.41 -6.79 -7.28
N GLN A 22 -20.63 -7.63 -6.27
CA GLN A 22 -21.21 -7.22 -4.99
C GLN A 22 -20.27 -6.27 -4.26
N PHE A 23 -18.98 -6.57 -4.26
CA PHE A 23 -17.97 -5.69 -3.68
C PHE A 23 -17.95 -4.31 -4.37
N ILE A 24 -18.05 -4.26 -5.70
CA ILE A 24 -18.12 -3.02 -6.47
C ILE A 24 -19.31 -2.16 -6.03
N LYS A 25 -20.48 -2.76 -5.80
CA LYS A 25 -21.67 -2.03 -5.33
C LYS A 25 -21.46 -1.35 -3.98
N LEU A 26 -20.78 -2.03 -3.07
CA LEU A 26 -20.50 -1.55 -1.72
C LEU A 26 -19.30 -0.58 -1.65
N ALA A 27 -18.41 -0.62 -2.63
CA ALA A 27 -17.19 0.18 -2.65
C ALA A 27 -17.48 1.68 -2.74
N PRO A 28 -16.61 2.56 -2.20
CA PRO A 28 -16.67 4.01 -2.40
C PRO A 28 -16.69 4.37 -3.89
N ALA A 29 -17.30 5.51 -4.25
CA ALA A 29 -17.52 5.91 -5.65
C ALA A 29 -16.22 5.90 -6.48
N ARG A 30 -15.11 6.40 -5.94
CA ARG A 30 -13.80 6.43 -6.60
C ARG A 30 -13.27 5.03 -6.92
N ILE A 31 -13.39 4.11 -5.97
CA ILE A 31 -12.96 2.72 -6.12
C ILE A 31 -13.88 1.98 -7.07
N ARG A 32 -15.20 2.17 -6.91
CA ARG A 32 -16.23 1.63 -7.80
C ARG A 32 -15.97 1.98 -9.26
N ARG A 33 -15.67 3.26 -9.54
CA ARG A 33 -15.34 3.73 -10.90
C ARG A 33 -14.10 3.01 -11.44
N SER A 34 -13.05 2.87 -10.64
CA SER A 34 -11.83 2.18 -11.06
C SER A 34 -12.07 0.70 -11.37
N LEU A 35 -12.83 -0.01 -10.54
CA LEU A 35 -13.13 -1.43 -10.72
C LEU A 35 -14.08 -1.67 -11.91
N ARG A 36 -15.04 -0.77 -12.18
CA ARG A 36 -15.92 -0.86 -13.35
C ARG A 36 -15.17 -0.73 -14.68
N ARG A 37 -14.06 0.00 -14.71
CA ARG A 37 -13.17 0.09 -15.88
C ARG A 37 -12.39 -1.21 -16.15
N GLY A 38 -12.39 -2.11 -15.18
CA GLY A 38 -11.67 -3.37 -15.24
C GLY A 38 -10.26 -3.30 -14.65
N LEU A 39 -9.70 -4.48 -14.42
CA LEU A 39 -8.34 -4.67 -13.96
C LEU A 39 -7.39 -4.74 -15.16
N THR A 40 -6.22 -4.15 -15.03
CA THR A 40 -5.15 -4.29 -16.04
C THR A 40 -4.62 -5.73 -16.05
N GLU A 41 -3.98 -6.13 -17.15
CA GLU A 41 -3.40 -7.47 -17.28
C GLU A 41 -2.39 -7.79 -16.17
N GLU A 42 -1.59 -6.81 -15.78
CA GLU A 42 -0.62 -6.95 -14.69
C GLU A 42 -1.31 -7.16 -13.34
N GLN A 43 -2.44 -6.45 -13.10
CA GLN A 43 -3.24 -6.62 -11.88
C GLN A 43 -3.90 -8.00 -11.82
N LYS A 44 -4.42 -8.50 -12.95
CA LYS A 44 -4.97 -9.85 -13.05
C LYS A 44 -3.90 -10.90 -12.75
N LYS A 45 -2.71 -10.78 -13.36
CA LYS A 45 -1.57 -11.68 -13.10
C LYS A 45 -1.15 -11.68 -11.63
N LEU A 46 -1.13 -10.51 -10.97
CA LEU A 46 -0.82 -10.43 -9.54
C LEU A 46 -1.89 -11.15 -8.71
N LEU A 47 -3.17 -10.94 -9.02
CA LEU A 47 -4.28 -11.59 -8.33
C LEU A 47 -4.23 -13.12 -8.46
N GLU A 48 -3.96 -13.62 -9.65
CA GLU A 48 -3.77 -15.06 -9.91
C GLU A 48 -2.61 -15.64 -9.10
N LYS A 49 -1.48 -14.91 -9.01
CA LYS A 49 -0.34 -15.34 -8.19
C LYS A 49 -0.70 -15.42 -6.71
N ILE A 50 -1.47 -14.45 -6.21
CA ILE A 50 -1.93 -14.45 -4.80
C ILE A 50 -2.88 -15.62 -4.55
N ARG A 51 -3.80 -15.92 -5.48
CA ARG A 51 -4.70 -17.07 -5.39
C ARG A 51 -3.96 -18.42 -5.36
N LYS A 52 -2.93 -18.55 -6.22
CA LYS A 52 -2.13 -19.79 -6.30
C LYS A 52 -1.22 -19.99 -5.09
N TYR A 53 -0.67 -18.91 -4.55
CA TYR A 53 0.35 -18.97 -3.49
C TYR A 53 0.08 -17.91 -2.42
N PRO A 54 -0.93 -18.11 -1.56
CA PRO A 54 -1.33 -17.09 -0.57
C PRO A 54 -0.24 -16.76 0.45
N ASP A 55 0.60 -17.74 0.80
CA ASP A 55 1.64 -17.58 1.83
C ASP A 55 2.94 -16.98 1.31
N LYS A 56 3.12 -16.91 -0.03
CA LYS A 56 4.33 -16.35 -0.62
C LYS A 56 4.35 -14.83 -0.55
N PHE A 57 5.57 -14.29 -0.49
CA PHE A 57 5.79 -12.85 -0.59
C PHE A 57 5.76 -12.41 -2.05
N HIS A 58 4.78 -11.59 -2.40
CA HIS A 58 4.57 -11.10 -3.76
C HIS A 58 5.10 -9.68 -3.95
N LYS A 59 6.15 -9.53 -4.74
CA LYS A 59 6.69 -8.21 -5.11
C LYS A 59 5.88 -7.58 -6.25
N THR A 60 5.55 -6.32 -6.13
CA THR A 60 4.78 -5.58 -7.15
C THR A 60 5.14 -4.11 -7.24
N HIS A 61 5.10 -3.56 -8.45
CA HIS A 61 5.16 -2.13 -8.71
C HIS A 61 3.76 -1.49 -8.78
N LEU A 62 2.69 -2.28 -8.72
CA LEU A 62 1.31 -1.86 -8.93
C LEU A 62 0.74 -1.11 -7.71
N ARG A 63 1.21 0.10 -7.49
CA ARG A 63 0.76 0.96 -6.38
C ARG A 63 -0.71 1.35 -6.49
N SER A 64 -1.24 1.42 -7.70
CA SER A 64 -2.64 1.79 -7.99
C SER A 64 -3.65 0.65 -7.78
N MET A 65 -3.17 -0.58 -7.57
CA MET A 65 -4.03 -1.73 -7.37
C MET A 65 -4.90 -1.57 -6.13
N ILE A 66 -6.18 -1.86 -6.28
CA ILE A 66 -7.16 -1.83 -5.21
C ILE A 66 -7.08 -3.15 -4.45
N ILE A 67 -7.09 -3.07 -3.13
CA ILE A 67 -7.08 -4.23 -2.26
C ILE A 67 -8.47 -4.86 -2.26
N LEU A 68 -8.56 -6.07 -2.79
CA LEU A 68 -9.77 -6.86 -2.84
C LEU A 68 -9.90 -7.76 -1.59
N PRO A 69 -11.10 -8.18 -1.23
CA PRO A 69 -11.31 -9.09 -0.09
C PRO A 69 -10.51 -10.39 -0.17
N GLU A 70 -10.30 -10.91 -1.38
CA GLU A 70 -9.53 -12.13 -1.64
C GLU A 70 -8.05 -12.03 -1.23
N MET A 71 -7.54 -10.81 -1.12
CA MET A 71 -6.14 -10.54 -0.78
C MET A 71 -5.87 -10.53 0.73
N ILE A 72 -6.90 -10.65 1.56
CA ILE A 72 -6.75 -10.59 3.02
C ILE A 72 -5.84 -11.73 3.51
N GLY A 73 -4.78 -11.36 4.23
CA GLY A 73 -3.76 -12.27 4.75
C GLY A 73 -2.53 -12.39 3.86
N ALA A 74 -2.58 -11.98 2.59
CA ALA A 74 -1.44 -12.05 1.69
C ALA A 74 -0.32 -11.08 2.10
N LYS A 75 0.92 -11.49 1.88
CA LYS A 75 2.13 -10.67 2.11
C LYS A 75 2.59 -10.07 0.78
N ILE A 76 2.48 -8.75 0.66
CA ILE A 76 2.78 -8.04 -0.59
C ILE A 76 3.92 -7.05 -0.36
N GLY A 77 4.95 -7.12 -1.21
CA GLY A 77 6.02 -6.15 -1.26
C GLY A 77 5.73 -5.08 -2.32
N VAL A 78 5.47 -3.86 -1.88
CA VAL A 78 5.26 -2.73 -2.78
C VAL A 78 6.56 -1.95 -2.96
N TYR A 79 6.92 -1.67 -4.20
CA TYR A 79 8.13 -0.91 -4.51
C TYR A 79 7.99 0.56 -4.11
N ILE A 80 8.96 1.03 -3.32
CA ILE A 80 9.00 2.43 -2.86
C ILE A 80 10.17 3.24 -3.44
N GLY A 81 11.01 2.62 -4.25
CA GLY A 81 12.19 3.27 -4.83
C GLY A 81 13.35 3.40 -3.84
N GLY A 82 14.34 4.23 -4.19
CA GLY A 82 15.42 4.59 -3.27
C GLY A 82 16.39 3.44 -2.97
N ALA A 83 16.81 2.69 -3.98
CA ALA A 83 17.96 1.80 -3.82
C ALA A 83 19.20 2.64 -3.46
N LYS A 84 19.90 2.27 -2.38
CA LYS A 84 21.26 2.75 -2.16
C LYS A 84 22.13 2.25 -3.32
N LYS A 85 23.19 2.98 -3.67
CA LYS A 85 24.13 2.60 -4.75
C LYS A 85 24.66 1.17 -4.62
N GLU A 86 24.68 0.64 -3.41
CA GLU A 86 25.16 -0.70 -3.07
C GLU A 86 24.09 -1.79 -3.26
N ASP A 87 22.80 -1.46 -3.12
CA ASP A 87 21.68 -2.41 -3.24
C ASP A 87 20.94 -2.22 -4.56
N LYS A 88 21.32 -2.99 -5.58
CA LYS A 88 20.62 -3.00 -6.89
C LYS A 88 19.17 -3.51 -6.83
N SER A 89 18.74 -4.10 -5.71
CA SER A 89 17.42 -4.74 -5.59
C SER A 89 16.26 -3.78 -5.32
N GLY A 90 16.54 -2.50 -5.02
CA GLY A 90 15.50 -1.54 -4.66
C GLY A 90 14.87 -1.80 -3.29
N LYS A 91 14.14 -0.80 -2.76
CA LYS A 91 13.42 -0.95 -1.50
C LYS A 91 11.99 -1.44 -1.73
N TRP A 92 11.66 -2.52 -1.07
CA TRP A 92 10.33 -3.12 -1.05
C TRP A 92 9.73 -2.97 0.33
N GLN A 93 8.58 -2.29 0.41
CA GLN A 93 7.82 -2.22 1.66
C GLN A 93 6.96 -3.47 1.78
N SER A 94 7.25 -4.29 2.78
CA SER A 94 6.43 -5.46 3.10
C SER A 94 5.14 -5.00 3.78
N ILE A 95 4.01 -5.46 3.26
CA ILE A 95 2.67 -5.17 3.77
C ILE A 95 1.93 -6.49 3.92
N THR A 96 1.41 -6.77 5.10
CA THR A 96 0.46 -7.86 5.31
C THR A 96 -0.95 -7.26 5.23
N ILE A 97 -1.76 -7.78 4.32
CA ILE A 97 -3.09 -7.24 4.07
C ILE A 97 -4.03 -7.58 5.23
N THR A 98 -4.48 -6.56 5.95
CA THR A 98 -5.50 -6.67 7.00
C THR A 98 -6.89 -6.36 6.44
N PRO A 99 -7.98 -6.79 7.09
CA PRO A 99 -9.33 -6.49 6.65
C PRO A 99 -9.64 -5.00 6.55
N GLU A 100 -9.00 -4.17 7.37
CA GLU A 100 -9.16 -2.71 7.38
C GLU A 100 -8.63 -2.02 6.11
N MET A 101 -7.72 -2.70 5.41
CA MET A 101 -7.11 -2.18 4.17
C MET A 101 -7.98 -2.39 2.93
N VAL A 102 -9.03 -3.22 3.04
CA VAL A 102 -9.90 -3.55 1.92
C VAL A 102 -10.59 -2.30 1.37
N GLY A 103 -10.60 -2.17 0.04
CA GLY A 103 -11.15 -1.01 -0.65
C GLY A 103 -10.23 0.20 -0.67
N ARG A 104 -8.97 0.06 -0.28
CA ARG A 104 -7.91 1.07 -0.44
C ARG A 104 -6.91 0.62 -1.50
N ARG A 105 -5.95 1.47 -1.84
CA ARG A 105 -4.89 1.15 -2.82
C ARG A 105 -3.62 0.72 -2.11
N LEU A 106 -2.86 -0.19 -2.71
CA LEU A 106 -1.59 -0.66 -2.15
C LEU A 106 -0.60 0.49 -1.88
N GLY A 107 -0.57 1.49 -2.75
CA GLY A 107 0.31 2.65 -2.61
C GLY A 107 0.04 3.53 -1.39
N GLU A 108 -1.14 3.44 -0.78
CA GLU A 108 -1.47 4.18 0.44
C GLU A 108 -0.68 3.68 1.66
N PHE A 109 -0.29 2.40 1.64
CA PHE A 109 0.44 1.74 2.72
C PHE A 109 1.96 1.68 2.50
N ALA A 110 2.43 2.14 1.34
CA ALA A 110 3.84 2.15 0.97
C ALA A 110 4.27 3.57 0.61
N ILE A 111 4.62 4.36 1.62
CA ILE A 111 5.00 5.76 1.45
C ILE A 111 6.47 5.84 1.04
N PRO A 112 6.80 6.39 -0.16
CA PRO A 112 8.18 6.49 -0.64
C PRO A 112 8.96 7.65 0.00
N ILE A 113 8.25 8.62 0.58
CA ILE A 113 8.81 9.87 1.08
C ILE A 113 9.04 9.77 2.58
N LYS A 114 10.20 10.23 3.06
CA LYS A 114 10.47 10.43 4.47
C LYS A 114 10.38 11.91 4.81
N ARG A 115 9.82 12.21 5.99
CA ARG A 115 9.86 13.56 6.52
C ARG A 115 11.31 13.94 6.80
N VAL A 116 11.72 15.10 6.32
CA VAL A 116 13.09 15.62 6.53
C VAL A 116 13.24 16.04 7.99
N GLN A 117 14.30 15.57 8.63
CA GLN A 117 14.74 16.02 9.94
C GLN A 117 16.09 16.68 9.75
N HIS A 118 16.13 18.00 9.84
CA HIS A 118 17.38 18.73 9.80
C HIS A 118 18.03 18.67 11.18
N SER A 119 19.24 18.09 11.28
CA SER A 119 20.04 18.09 12.50
C SER A 119 20.68 19.46 12.75
N THR A 120 21.07 20.14 11.65
CA THR A 120 21.61 21.49 11.65
C THR A 120 20.99 22.29 10.51
N PRO A 121 20.64 23.58 10.72
CA PRO A 121 20.18 24.43 9.65
C PRO A 121 21.30 24.58 8.60
N GLY A 122 20.95 24.43 7.31
CA GLY A 122 21.89 24.63 6.20
C GLY A 122 22.31 26.10 6.06
N ILE A 123 23.33 26.32 5.26
CA ILE A 123 23.81 27.70 4.92
C ILE A 123 22.63 28.44 4.25
N GLY A 124 22.29 29.64 4.79
CA GLY A 124 21.17 30.43 4.31
C GLY A 124 19.78 30.03 4.82
N ALA A 125 19.63 28.94 5.56
CA ALA A 125 18.36 28.53 6.15
C ALA A 125 17.93 29.41 7.33
N SER A 126 18.88 29.98 8.06
CA SER A 126 18.66 30.99 9.10
C SER A 126 19.90 31.88 9.25
N LYS A 127 19.70 33.15 9.59
CA LYS A 127 20.80 34.08 9.95
C LYS A 127 21.29 33.87 11.40
N GLY A 128 21.27 32.62 11.88
CA GLY A 128 21.66 32.31 13.24
C GLY A 128 23.18 32.22 13.43
N SER A 129 23.62 32.29 14.67
CA SER A 129 25.03 32.24 15.09
C SER A 129 25.78 30.95 14.74
N LYS A 130 25.06 29.90 14.29
CA LYS A 130 25.67 28.63 13.85
C LYS A 130 26.54 28.74 12.58
N HIS A 131 26.47 29.86 11.86
CA HIS A 131 27.25 30.12 10.67
C HIS A 131 28.45 31.06 10.92
N ILE A 132 28.72 31.40 12.15
CA ILE A 132 29.94 32.12 12.47
C ILE A 132 31.11 31.18 12.22
N ALA A 133 31.91 31.51 11.20
CA ALA A 133 33.12 30.78 10.92
C ALA A 133 34.00 30.81 12.17
N THR A 134 34.21 29.67 12.77
CA THR A 134 35.24 29.51 13.82
C THR A 134 36.59 29.78 13.17
N LYS A 135 37.24 30.86 13.62
CA LYS A 135 38.61 31.17 13.22
C LYS A 135 39.57 30.10 13.74
#